data_c8a7e31eabe764106517211ec43723d3
#
_entry.id   c8a7e31eabe764106517211ec43723d3
#
_cell.length_a   1.000
_cell.length_b   1.000
_cell.length_c   1.000
_cell.angle_alpha   90.00
_cell.angle_beta   90.00
_cell.angle_gamma   90.00
#
_symmetry.space_group_name_H-M   'P 1'
#
loop_
_entity.id
_entity.type
_entity.pdbx_description
1 polymer ?
#
loop_
_entity_poly.entity_id
_entity_poly.type
_entity_poly.pdbx_seq_one_letter_code
_entity_poly.pdbx_strand_id
1 'polypeptide(L)'
;MFATAGHHDGLIPVMELRMNPFIRTLWIGAALFAAGLAHANDAAWSQPQQPFRIYGNSWYVGTQGLSAILITSPQGHVLIDGTLEENAAQIEANIRTLGFRLHDVKLILNSHAHSDHAGAIARLAHDSGATVAASVAGAKELRSGGHDPDDPQYGMAPRYPAVTPVAVVADGAAVRVGSIAITAHYTPGHTPGSTSWTWRSCEKQRCLALAYVDSLTALGRDGFRYSDDPARVASFRQSFATVAGLPCDILVTPHPDASGFMQKIAARDREHSSAPLIDTGACRAYAAAAQPRFEARLAKER
;
A
#
# COMPACT_ATOMS: atom_id res chain seq x y z
N MET A 1 43.43 -76.42 32.29
CA MET A 1 42.59 -75.98 33.42
C MET A 1 41.58 -74.99 32.87
N PHE A 2 40.32 -75.31 33.01
CA PHE A 2 39.18 -74.73 32.37
C PHE A 2 38.76 -73.36 33.01
N ALA A 3 38.36 -72.40 32.23
CA ALA A 3 37.47 -71.33 32.68
C ALA A 3 36.57 -70.87 31.51
N THR A 4 35.29 -70.97 31.78
CA THR A 4 34.13 -70.84 30.91
C THR A 4 33.80 -69.41 30.58
N ALA A 5 33.40 -69.17 29.35
CA ALA A 5 32.84 -67.91 28.87
C ALA A 5 31.37 -67.75 29.28
N GLY A 6 30.99 -66.59 29.84
CA GLY A 6 29.62 -66.18 30.09
C GLY A 6 29.15 -65.18 29.02
N HIS A 7 28.06 -65.52 28.33
CA HIS A 7 27.33 -64.68 27.45
C HIS A 7 26.48 -63.71 28.28
N HIS A 8 26.58 -62.42 28.00
CA HIS A 8 25.61 -61.37 28.46
C HIS A 8 24.87 -60.81 27.25
N ASP A 9 23.60 -61.20 27.12
CA ASP A 9 22.64 -60.56 26.23
C ASP A 9 22.26 -59.14 26.77
N GLY A 10 22.72 -58.11 26.07
CA GLY A 10 22.35 -56.74 26.37
C GLY A 10 21.13 -56.29 25.54
N LEU A 11 19.96 -56.34 26.15
CA LEU A 11 18.74 -55.71 25.60
C LEU A 11 18.89 -54.19 25.63
N ILE A 12 18.80 -53.58 24.44
CA ILE A 12 18.76 -52.13 24.29
C ILE A 12 17.34 -51.68 24.62
N PRO A 13 17.12 -50.74 25.56
CA PRO A 13 15.78 -50.22 25.82
C PRO A 13 15.34 -49.29 24.69
N VAL A 14 14.18 -49.56 24.10
CA VAL A 14 13.46 -48.69 23.18
C VAL A 14 12.98 -47.46 23.98
N MET A 15 13.57 -46.33 23.69
CA MET A 15 13.19 -45.05 24.29
C MET A 15 11.91 -44.54 23.62
N GLU A 16 10.76 -44.76 24.24
CA GLU A 16 9.50 -44.10 23.85
C GLU A 16 9.63 -42.59 24.01
N LEU A 17 9.66 -41.85 22.89
CA LEU A 17 9.62 -40.41 22.87
C LEU A 17 8.20 -39.97 23.26
N ARG A 18 7.96 -39.76 24.54
CA ARG A 18 6.73 -39.09 25.00
C ARG A 18 6.78 -37.64 24.58
N MET A 19 6.03 -37.28 23.52
CA MET A 19 5.85 -35.90 23.11
C MET A 19 5.15 -35.13 24.21
N ASN A 20 5.81 -34.06 24.67
CA ASN A 20 5.33 -33.17 25.71
C ASN A 20 4.04 -32.47 25.27
N PRO A 21 2.92 -32.53 26.01
CA PRO A 21 1.64 -31.92 25.63
C PRO A 21 1.71 -30.37 25.46
N PHE A 22 2.74 -29.75 26.02
CA PHE A 22 2.96 -28.28 25.87
C PHE A 22 3.33 -27.87 24.44
N ILE A 23 3.89 -28.76 23.58
CA ILE A 23 4.25 -28.41 22.18
C ILE A 23 3.01 -28.34 21.29
N ARG A 24 1.96 -29.13 21.56
CA ARG A 24 0.71 -29.11 20.79
C ARG A 24 -0.09 -27.83 20.99
N THR A 25 0.00 -27.22 22.18
CA THR A 25 -0.74 -25.98 22.49
C THR A 25 -0.11 -24.73 21.81
N LEU A 26 1.21 -24.73 21.57
CA LEU A 26 1.86 -23.60 20.89
C LEU A 26 1.50 -23.48 19.39
N TRP A 27 1.29 -24.62 18.69
CA TRP A 27 0.93 -24.58 17.27
C TRP A 27 -0.50 -24.12 17.01
N ILE A 28 -1.44 -24.44 17.92
CA ILE A 28 -2.84 -23.97 17.82
C ILE A 28 -2.92 -22.49 18.13
N GLY A 29 -2.11 -21.99 19.08
CA GLY A 29 -2.07 -20.56 19.42
C GLY A 29 -1.51 -19.70 18.28
N ALA A 30 -0.50 -20.17 17.54
CA ALA A 30 0.10 -19.41 16.42
C ALA A 30 -0.86 -19.31 15.21
N ALA A 31 -1.63 -20.37 14.92
CA ALA A 31 -2.60 -20.37 13.82
C ALA A 31 -3.79 -19.45 14.11
N LEU A 32 -4.28 -19.41 15.35
CA LEU A 32 -5.37 -18.53 15.79
C LEU A 32 -4.93 -17.04 15.80
N PHE A 33 -3.67 -16.76 16.13
CA PHE A 33 -3.14 -15.39 16.12
C PHE A 33 -2.98 -14.83 14.70
N ALA A 34 -2.55 -15.66 13.74
CA ALA A 34 -2.43 -15.26 12.33
C ALA A 34 -3.79 -14.96 11.67
N ALA A 35 -4.83 -15.76 11.99
CA ALA A 35 -6.19 -15.51 11.51
C ALA A 35 -6.80 -14.23 12.13
N GLY A 36 -6.50 -13.95 13.41
CA GLY A 36 -6.95 -12.73 14.08
C GLY A 36 -6.34 -11.45 13.50
N LEU A 37 -5.09 -11.49 13.05
CA LEU A 37 -4.43 -10.34 12.43
C LEU A 37 -5.00 -10.01 11.03
N ALA A 38 -5.33 -11.00 10.21
CA ALA A 38 -5.95 -10.78 8.91
C ALA A 38 -7.32 -10.08 9.05
N HIS A 39 -8.18 -10.56 9.94
CA HIS A 39 -9.49 -9.94 10.20
C HIS A 39 -9.38 -8.54 10.83
N ALA A 40 -8.36 -8.30 11.64
CA ALA A 40 -8.13 -6.97 12.24
C ALA A 40 -7.71 -5.94 11.17
N ASN A 41 -6.93 -6.33 10.17
CA ASN A 41 -6.51 -5.46 9.08
C ASN A 41 -7.69 -5.08 8.18
N ASP A 42 -8.56 -6.03 7.82
CA ASP A 42 -9.75 -5.76 7.02
C ASP A 42 -10.72 -4.81 7.76
N ALA A 43 -10.89 -4.98 9.08
CA ALA A 43 -11.70 -4.08 9.90
C ALA A 43 -11.14 -2.65 9.94
N ALA A 44 -9.80 -2.48 9.90
CA ALA A 44 -9.15 -1.17 9.92
C ALA A 44 -9.39 -0.37 8.62
N TRP A 45 -9.72 -1.03 7.51
CA TRP A 45 -9.95 -0.39 6.22
C TRP A 45 -11.16 0.56 6.23
N SER A 46 -12.16 0.30 7.05
CA SER A 46 -13.33 1.18 7.23
C SER A 46 -13.36 1.87 8.60
N GLN A 47 -12.38 1.64 9.48
CA GLN A 47 -12.35 2.32 10.77
C GLN A 47 -11.99 3.81 10.60
N PRO A 48 -12.79 4.73 11.20
CA PRO A 48 -12.51 6.15 11.15
C PRO A 48 -11.13 6.49 11.72
N GLN A 49 -10.40 7.33 10.99
CA GLN A 49 -9.18 7.98 11.43
C GLN A 49 -9.42 9.48 11.49
N GLN A 50 -9.08 10.12 12.61
CA GLN A 50 -9.06 11.56 12.67
C GLN A 50 -7.99 12.11 11.72
N PRO A 51 -8.31 13.12 10.89
CA PRO A 51 -7.36 13.66 9.94
C PRO A 51 -6.22 14.39 10.66
N PHE A 52 -5.02 14.31 10.10
CA PHE A 52 -3.84 14.94 10.68
C PHE A 52 -2.91 15.49 9.59
N ARG A 53 -2.10 16.49 9.97
CA ARG A 53 -1.04 16.98 9.11
C ARG A 53 0.11 15.97 9.08
N ILE A 54 0.59 15.67 7.88
CA ILE A 54 1.81 14.89 7.67
C ILE A 54 3.01 15.82 7.75
N TYR A 55 3.09 16.77 6.81
CA TYR A 55 4.12 17.79 6.76
C TYR A 55 3.67 18.95 5.85
N GLY A 56 3.95 20.19 6.23
CA GLY A 56 3.61 21.36 5.45
C GLY A 56 2.14 21.42 5.05
N ASN A 57 1.87 21.37 3.76
CA ASN A 57 0.52 21.39 3.16
C ASN A 57 -0.04 20.00 2.83
N SER A 58 0.52 18.95 3.37
CA SER A 58 0.12 17.55 3.12
C SER A 58 -0.57 16.94 4.34
N TRP A 59 -1.75 16.36 4.14
CA TRP A 59 -2.65 15.89 5.17
C TRP A 59 -3.10 14.46 4.91
N TYR A 60 -3.23 13.68 5.96
CA TYR A 60 -3.88 12.36 5.93
C TYR A 60 -5.37 12.54 6.15
N VAL A 61 -6.21 12.03 5.25
CA VAL A 61 -7.67 12.11 5.31
C VAL A 61 -8.36 10.76 5.14
N GLY A 62 -7.60 9.66 5.06
CA GLY A 62 -8.08 8.29 4.91
C GLY A 62 -8.63 7.69 6.20
N THR A 63 -8.62 6.37 6.27
CA THR A 63 -9.03 5.54 7.42
C THR A 63 -7.81 5.01 8.18
N GLN A 64 -8.01 4.18 9.20
CA GLN A 64 -6.88 3.60 9.93
C GLN A 64 -6.01 2.69 9.06
N GLY A 65 -6.60 1.94 8.14
CA GLY A 65 -5.92 0.94 7.31
C GLY A 65 -5.72 1.32 5.84
N LEU A 66 -6.33 2.41 5.36
CA LEU A 66 -6.24 2.86 3.97
C LEU A 66 -5.92 4.34 3.88
N SER A 67 -4.89 4.68 3.12
CA SER A 67 -4.44 6.05 2.95
C SER A 67 -5.25 6.80 1.90
N ALA A 68 -5.61 8.04 2.24
CA ALA A 68 -5.98 9.07 1.28
C ALA A 68 -5.25 10.35 1.68
N ILE A 69 -4.59 11.02 0.74
CA ILE A 69 -3.72 12.16 1.02
C ILE A 69 -4.26 13.41 0.36
N LEU A 70 -4.53 14.45 1.17
CA LEU A 70 -4.92 15.75 0.68
C LEU A 70 -3.70 16.69 0.66
N ILE A 71 -3.42 17.29 -0.48
CA ILE A 71 -2.36 18.27 -0.66
C ILE A 71 -3.03 19.60 -0.98
N THR A 72 -2.75 20.65 -0.19
CA THR A 72 -3.54 21.90 -0.21
C THR A 72 -2.76 23.08 -0.76
N SER A 73 -3.47 23.97 -1.50
CA SER A 73 -2.99 25.30 -1.86
C SER A 73 -4.15 26.29 -1.90
N PRO A 74 -3.88 27.61 -1.90
CA PRO A 74 -4.93 28.62 -2.05
C PRO A 74 -5.71 28.54 -3.37
N GLN A 75 -5.12 27.95 -4.42
CA GLN A 75 -5.72 27.84 -5.75
C GLN A 75 -6.51 26.54 -5.94
N GLY A 76 -6.49 25.64 -4.97
CA GLY A 76 -7.16 24.35 -5.00
C GLY A 76 -6.31 23.24 -4.42
N HIS A 77 -6.91 22.07 -4.28
CA HIS A 77 -6.33 20.91 -3.61
C HIS A 77 -6.21 19.73 -4.56
N VAL A 78 -5.30 18.81 -4.23
CA VAL A 78 -5.17 17.50 -4.87
C VAL A 78 -5.44 16.43 -3.82
N LEU A 79 -6.24 15.44 -4.16
CA LEU A 79 -6.45 14.24 -3.36
C LEU A 79 -5.76 13.07 -4.06
N ILE A 80 -5.04 12.24 -3.33
CA ILE A 80 -4.48 10.96 -3.83
C ILE A 80 -5.23 9.83 -3.14
N ASP A 81 -5.87 8.96 -3.93
CA ASP A 81 -6.74 7.84 -3.60
C ASP A 81 -8.04 8.22 -2.87
N GLY A 82 -9.00 7.29 -2.93
CA GLY A 82 -10.33 7.45 -2.36
C GLY A 82 -10.70 6.38 -1.35
N THR A 83 -9.85 5.38 -1.13
CA THR A 83 -10.14 4.22 -0.30
C THR A 83 -11.39 3.43 -0.75
N LEU A 84 -12.06 2.66 0.13
CA LEU A 84 -13.31 1.94 -0.19
C LEU A 84 -14.47 2.89 -0.48
N GLU A 85 -15.46 2.43 -1.23
CA GLU A 85 -16.64 3.21 -1.63
C GLU A 85 -17.41 3.76 -0.41
N GLU A 86 -17.60 2.94 0.61
CA GLU A 86 -18.30 3.32 1.85
C GLU A 86 -17.57 4.40 2.65
N ASN A 87 -16.29 4.59 2.45
CA ASN A 87 -15.49 5.58 3.18
C ASN A 87 -15.60 7.02 2.61
N ALA A 88 -16.28 7.22 1.49
CA ALA A 88 -16.40 8.54 0.87
C ALA A 88 -16.84 9.62 1.85
N ALA A 89 -17.92 9.35 2.62
CA ALA A 89 -18.44 10.29 3.61
C ALA A 89 -17.42 10.61 4.73
N GLN A 90 -16.57 9.65 5.10
CA GLN A 90 -15.51 9.84 6.09
C GLN A 90 -14.41 10.75 5.54
N ILE A 91 -13.96 10.54 4.30
CA ILE A 91 -12.95 11.39 3.66
C ILE A 91 -13.47 12.84 3.56
N GLU A 92 -14.71 13.03 3.12
CA GLU A 92 -15.34 14.34 3.06
C GLU A 92 -15.42 15.01 4.43
N ALA A 93 -15.80 14.26 5.48
CA ALA A 93 -15.85 14.75 6.85
C ALA A 93 -14.46 15.15 7.34
N ASN A 94 -13.44 14.36 7.03
CA ASN A 94 -12.05 14.65 7.39
C ASN A 94 -11.55 15.94 6.72
N ILE A 95 -11.84 16.12 5.43
CA ILE A 95 -11.50 17.37 4.70
C ILE A 95 -12.16 18.57 5.37
N ARG A 96 -13.46 18.47 5.72
CA ARG A 96 -14.19 19.55 6.43
C ARG A 96 -13.64 19.82 7.83
N THR A 97 -13.27 18.77 8.57
CA THR A 97 -12.68 18.89 9.92
C THR A 97 -11.37 19.68 9.91
N LEU A 98 -10.59 19.57 8.83
CA LEU A 98 -9.37 20.34 8.63
C LEU A 98 -9.65 21.80 8.22
N GLY A 99 -10.92 22.19 8.02
CA GLY A 99 -11.32 23.54 7.60
C GLY A 99 -11.29 23.76 6.08
N PHE A 100 -11.10 22.70 5.28
CA PHE A 100 -11.12 22.78 3.83
C PHE A 100 -12.51 22.45 3.26
N ARG A 101 -12.79 22.94 2.07
CA ARG A 101 -14.03 22.64 1.36
C ARG A 101 -13.77 21.54 0.34
N LEU A 102 -14.69 20.60 0.20
CA LEU A 102 -14.58 19.52 -0.78
C LEU A 102 -14.48 20.07 -2.21
N HIS A 103 -15.24 21.13 -2.54
CA HIS A 103 -15.19 21.80 -3.85
C HIS A 103 -13.85 22.48 -4.19
N ASP A 104 -12.94 22.62 -3.22
CA ASP A 104 -11.59 23.09 -3.49
C ASP A 104 -10.64 21.97 -3.92
N VAL A 105 -11.04 20.71 -3.83
CA VAL A 105 -10.37 19.59 -4.49
C VAL A 105 -10.63 19.72 -6.00
N LYS A 106 -9.56 19.93 -6.77
CA LYS A 106 -9.59 20.15 -8.22
C LYS A 106 -9.10 18.95 -9.01
N LEU A 107 -8.32 18.10 -8.37
CA LEU A 107 -7.72 16.93 -8.98
C LEU A 107 -7.72 15.78 -7.99
N ILE A 108 -8.13 14.60 -8.48
CA ILE A 108 -8.00 13.33 -7.76
C ILE A 108 -7.04 12.45 -8.56
N LEU A 109 -5.98 11.97 -7.90
CA LEU A 109 -5.02 11.04 -8.46
C LEU A 109 -5.26 9.65 -7.88
N ASN A 110 -4.94 8.62 -8.63
CA ASN A 110 -5.04 7.24 -8.16
C ASN A 110 -3.69 6.55 -8.23
N SER A 111 -3.36 5.78 -7.19
CA SER A 111 -2.16 4.94 -7.15
C SER A 111 -2.35 3.67 -7.98
N HIS A 112 -3.41 2.92 -7.70
CA HIS A 112 -3.88 1.80 -8.51
C HIS A 112 -5.40 1.60 -8.34
N ALA A 113 -6.00 0.89 -9.26
CA ALA A 113 -7.44 0.90 -9.44
C ALA A 113 -8.17 -0.28 -8.76
N HIS A 114 -7.65 -0.79 -7.63
CA HIS A 114 -8.41 -1.71 -6.78
C HIS A 114 -9.44 -0.96 -5.93
N SER A 115 -10.50 -1.68 -5.51
CA SER A 115 -11.64 -1.10 -4.78
C SER A 115 -11.26 -0.42 -3.47
N ASP A 116 -10.23 -0.88 -2.80
CA ASP A 116 -9.74 -0.32 -1.53
C ASP A 116 -8.91 0.98 -1.70
N HIS A 117 -8.63 1.40 -2.94
CA HIS A 117 -7.96 2.67 -3.25
C HIS A 117 -8.79 3.56 -4.18
N ALA A 118 -9.60 2.94 -5.06
CA ALA A 118 -10.39 3.63 -6.05
C ALA A 118 -11.89 3.68 -5.75
N GLY A 119 -12.37 2.94 -4.76
CA GLY A 119 -13.79 2.71 -4.51
C GLY A 119 -14.61 3.98 -4.38
N ALA A 120 -14.15 4.95 -3.61
CA ALA A 120 -14.87 6.20 -3.41
C ALA A 120 -14.56 7.28 -4.46
N ILE A 121 -13.64 7.07 -5.41
CA ILE A 121 -13.20 8.13 -6.34
C ILE A 121 -14.36 8.68 -7.17
N ALA A 122 -15.26 7.81 -7.68
CA ALA A 122 -16.40 8.26 -8.48
C ALA A 122 -17.28 9.25 -7.71
N ARG A 123 -17.61 8.94 -6.45
CA ARG A 123 -18.39 9.80 -5.58
C ARG A 123 -17.64 11.08 -5.21
N LEU A 124 -16.39 10.97 -4.78
CA LEU A 124 -15.57 12.12 -4.41
C LEU A 124 -15.37 13.09 -5.58
N ALA A 125 -15.19 12.57 -6.80
CA ALA A 125 -15.09 13.38 -8.01
C ALA A 125 -16.41 14.08 -8.34
N HIS A 126 -17.55 13.37 -8.23
CA HIS A 126 -18.88 13.96 -8.42
C HIS A 126 -19.14 15.09 -7.42
N ASP A 127 -18.92 14.84 -6.12
CA ASP A 127 -19.27 15.76 -5.05
C ASP A 127 -18.31 16.96 -4.96
N SER A 128 -17.05 16.82 -5.43
CA SER A 128 -16.07 17.92 -5.51
C SER A 128 -16.11 18.69 -6.82
N GLY A 129 -16.51 18.04 -7.92
CA GLY A 129 -16.32 18.51 -9.29
C GLY A 129 -14.88 18.37 -9.78
N ALA A 130 -14.05 17.56 -9.12
CA ALA A 130 -12.65 17.37 -9.46
C ALA A 130 -12.46 16.52 -10.73
N THR A 131 -11.42 16.86 -11.51
CA THR A 131 -10.92 15.97 -12.55
C THR A 131 -10.23 14.75 -11.91
N VAL A 132 -10.45 13.56 -12.45
CA VAL A 132 -9.70 12.35 -12.06
C VAL A 132 -8.60 12.10 -13.07
N ALA A 133 -7.40 11.74 -12.59
CA ALA A 133 -6.26 11.43 -13.46
C ALA A 133 -5.48 10.22 -12.95
N ALA A 134 -5.00 9.40 -13.89
CA ALA A 134 -4.23 8.19 -13.61
C ALA A 134 -3.28 7.88 -14.78
N SER A 135 -2.46 6.83 -14.64
CA SER A 135 -1.70 6.27 -15.76
C SER A 135 -2.63 5.74 -16.87
N VAL A 136 -2.08 5.44 -18.04
CA VAL A 136 -2.87 4.89 -19.17
C VAL A 136 -3.63 3.64 -18.75
N ALA A 137 -2.96 2.67 -18.12
CA ALA A 137 -3.58 1.42 -17.68
C ALA A 137 -4.52 1.64 -16.49
N GLY A 138 -4.14 2.48 -15.51
CA GLY A 138 -5.02 2.85 -14.40
C GLY A 138 -6.30 3.54 -14.86
N ALA A 139 -6.23 4.42 -15.86
CA ALA A 139 -7.39 5.06 -16.45
C ALA A 139 -8.33 4.05 -17.16
N LYS A 140 -7.76 3.03 -17.82
CA LYS A 140 -8.55 1.92 -18.41
C LYS A 140 -9.33 1.19 -17.32
N GLU A 141 -8.65 0.82 -16.24
CA GLU A 141 -9.21 0.05 -15.14
C GLU A 141 -10.23 0.85 -14.32
N LEU A 142 -9.96 2.13 -14.01
CA LEU A 142 -10.92 3.04 -13.36
C LEU A 142 -12.23 3.16 -14.15
N ARG A 143 -12.15 3.27 -15.49
CA ARG A 143 -13.33 3.33 -16.35
C ARG A 143 -14.14 2.04 -16.37
N SER A 144 -13.53 0.91 -16.06
CA SER A 144 -14.20 -0.40 -15.97
C SER A 144 -14.72 -0.72 -14.56
N GLY A 145 -14.44 0.14 -13.56
CA GLY A 145 -14.79 -0.10 -12.17
C GLY A 145 -14.06 -1.31 -11.57
N GLY A 146 -12.75 -1.44 -11.86
CA GLY A 146 -11.92 -2.53 -11.37
C GLY A 146 -12.09 -3.85 -12.15
N HIS A 147 -12.63 -3.78 -13.39
CA HIS A 147 -12.88 -4.97 -14.20
C HIS A 147 -11.94 -5.00 -15.41
N ASP A 148 -10.65 -5.15 -15.18
CA ASP A 148 -9.65 -5.29 -16.24
C ASP A 148 -9.03 -6.71 -16.22
N PRO A 149 -9.21 -7.51 -17.29
CA PRO A 149 -8.62 -8.86 -17.39
C PRO A 149 -7.08 -8.89 -17.31
N ASP A 150 -6.42 -7.75 -17.58
CA ASP A 150 -4.97 -7.62 -17.48
C ASP A 150 -4.48 -7.51 -16.03
N ASP A 151 -5.39 -7.26 -15.06
CA ASP A 151 -5.06 -7.22 -13.65
C ASP A 151 -4.74 -8.62 -13.11
N PRO A 152 -3.60 -8.81 -12.40
CA PRO A 152 -3.30 -10.06 -11.71
C PRO A 152 -4.42 -10.52 -10.76
N GLN A 153 -5.13 -9.60 -10.14
CA GLN A 153 -6.22 -9.87 -9.19
C GLN A 153 -7.62 -9.79 -9.82
N TYR A 154 -7.71 -9.84 -11.16
CA TYR A 154 -8.99 -9.83 -11.86
C TYR A 154 -9.98 -10.85 -11.31
N GLY A 155 -11.16 -10.37 -10.87
CA GLY A 155 -12.20 -11.18 -10.28
C GLY A 155 -12.02 -11.52 -8.79
N MET A 156 -10.92 -11.10 -8.16
CA MET A 156 -10.72 -11.22 -6.70
C MET A 156 -11.19 -9.96 -5.97
N ALA A 157 -10.72 -8.80 -6.42
CA ALA A 157 -11.11 -7.52 -5.84
C ALA A 157 -12.59 -7.21 -6.16
N PRO A 158 -13.36 -6.64 -5.21
CA PRO A 158 -14.70 -6.16 -5.47
C PRO A 158 -14.70 -5.10 -6.57
N ARG A 159 -15.78 -5.06 -7.36
CA ARG A 159 -16.02 -3.97 -8.30
C ARG A 159 -16.52 -2.74 -7.56
N TYR A 160 -16.31 -1.57 -8.17
CA TYR A 160 -16.74 -0.28 -7.64
C TYR A 160 -17.35 0.58 -8.77
N PRO A 161 -18.02 1.71 -8.45
CA PRO A 161 -18.60 2.60 -9.48
C PRO A 161 -17.54 3.11 -10.45
N ALA A 162 -17.76 2.88 -11.73
CA ALA A 162 -16.86 3.30 -12.81
C ALA A 162 -16.59 4.81 -12.77
N VAL A 163 -15.36 5.20 -13.00
CA VAL A 163 -14.93 6.60 -13.03
C VAL A 163 -14.78 7.07 -14.48
N THR A 164 -15.55 8.11 -14.85
CA THR A 164 -15.46 8.68 -16.20
C THR A 164 -15.91 10.15 -16.18
N PRO A 165 -15.16 11.07 -16.85
CA PRO A 165 -13.91 10.85 -17.58
C PRO A 165 -12.70 10.69 -16.65
N VAL A 166 -11.65 10.03 -17.13
CA VAL A 166 -10.33 9.98 -16.48
C VAL A 166 -9.29 10.55 -17.44
N ALA A 167 -8.58 11.58 -17.00
CA ALA A 167 -7.43 12.12 -17.71
C ALA A 167 -6.22 11.19 -17.59
N VAL A 168 -5.35 11.18 -18.61
CA VAL A 168 -4.14 10.37 -18.59
C VAL A 168 -2.95 11.24 -18.25
N VAL A 169 -2.13 10.78 -17.30
CA VAL A 169 -0.85 11.38 -16.94
C VAL A 169 0.27 10.45 -17.39
N ALA A 170 1.20 10.95 -18.20
CA ALA A 170 2.34 10.17 -18.66
C ALA A 170 3.37 9.94 -17.53
N ASP A 171 4.15 8.87 -17.65
CA ASP A 171 5.29 8.61 -16.77
C ASP A 171 6.28 9.80 -16.77
N GLY A 172 6.74 10.17 -15.57
CA GLY A 172 7.62 11.33 -15.37
C GLY A 172 6.93 12.70 -15.52
N ALA A 173 5.66 12.74 -15.94
CA ALA A 173 4.95 14.01 -16.08
C ALA A 173 4.52 14.58 -14.72
N ALA A 174 4.53 15.92 -14.62
CA ALA A 174 4.04 16.63 -13.47
C ALA A 174 2.64 17.21 -13.72
N VAL A 175 1.68 16.85 -12.86
CA VAL A 175 0.37 17.51 -12.80
C VAL A 175 0.43 18.70 -11.84
N ARG A 176 -0.40 19.74 -12.10
CA ARG A 176 -0.36 20.99 -11.32
C ARG A 176 -1.75 21.47 -10.93
N VAL A 177 -1.86 21.95 -9.68
CA VAL A 177 -3.00 22.70 -9.18
C VAL A 177 -2.46 23.89 -8.38
N GLY A 178 -2.51 25.07 -8.95
CA GLY A 178 -1.85 26.26 -8.38
C GLY A 178 -0.36 26.03 -8.14
N SER A 179 0.09 26.16 -6.90
CA SER A 179 1.48 25.95 -6.50
C SER A 179 1.85 24.48 -6.27
N ILE A 180 0.88 23.58 -6.25
CA ILE A 180 1.12 22.14 -6.11
C ILE A 180 1.65 21.60 -7.45
N ALA A 181 2.74 20.83 -7.40
CA ALA A 181 3.27 20.05 -8.51
C ALA A 181 3.55 18.63 -8.03
N ILE A 182 2.94 17.63 -8.67
CA ILE A 182 3.05 16.22 -8.31
C ILE A 182 3.52 15.46 -9.55
N THR A 183 4.60 14.71 -9.42
CA THR A 183 5.18 13.92 -10.50
C THR A 183 4.69 12.48 -10.43
N ALA A 184 4.24 11.97 -11.56
CA ALA A 184 3.87 10.56 -11.73
C ALA A 184 5.14 9.72 -11.97
N HIS A 185 5.22 8.57 -11.31
CA HIS A 185 6.22 7.55 -11.57
C HIS A 185 5.51 6.23 -11.77
N TYR A 186 5.53 5.69 -12.97
CA TYR A 186 4.90 4.41 -13.23
C TYR A 186 5.66 3.30 -12.50
N THR A 187 4.94 2.55 -11.69
CA THR A 187 5.47 1.43 -10.91
C THR A 187 4.61 0.18 -11.09
N PRO A 188 4.38 -0.26 -12.37
CA PRO A 188 3.52 -1.40 -12.66
C PRO A 188 4.08 -2.69 -12.08
N GLY A 189 3.16 -3.58 -11.66
CA GLY A 189 3.50 -4.89 -11.07
C GLY A 189 2.39 -5.42 -10.21
N HIS A 190 1.99 -4.68 -9.18
CA HIS A 190 0.81 -4.99 -8.38
C HIS A 190 -0.45 -4.93 -9.26
N THR A 191 -0.62 -3.85 -10.00
CA THR A 191 -1.51 -3.73 -11.15
C THR A 191 -0.75 -3.22 -12.38
N PRO A 192 -1.29 -3.34 -13.59
CA PRO A 192 -0.71 -2.72 -14.79
C PRO A 192 -0.66 -1.18 -14.68
N GLY A 193 -1.60 -0.59 -13.94
CA GLY A 193 -1.78 0.85 -13.79
C GLY A 193 -1.05 1.48 -12.61
N SER A 194 -0.39 0.70 -11.78
CA SER A 194 0.30 1.14 -10.57
C SER A 194 1.19 2.36 -10.81
N THR A 195 0.99 3.40 -10.02
CA THR A 195 1.65 4.70 -10.13
C THR A 195 2.01 5.23 -8.76
N SER A 196 3.28 5.49 -8.53
CA SER A 196 3.77 6.22 -7.36
C SER A 196 3.82 7.72 -7.65
N TRP A 197 3.59 8.54 -6.64
CA TRP A 197 3.50 9.99 -6.77
C TRP A 197 4.50 10.68 -5.87
N THR A 198 5.21 11.69 -6.37
CA THR A 198 6.12 12.49 -5.55
C THR A 198 5.84 13.97 -5.65
N TRP A 199 6.00 14.68 -4.54
CA TRP A 199 5.84 16.13 -4.48
C TRP A 199 6.74 16.73 -3.40
N ARG A 200 6.84 18.06 -3.40
CA ARG A 200 7.51 18.79 -2.33
C ARG A 200 6.47 19.46 -1.44
N SER A 201 6.67 19.35 -0.14
CA SER A 201 5.89 20.06 0.87
C SER A 201 6.83 20.82 1.78
N CYS A 202 6.44 22.05 2.17
CA CYS A 202 7.33 22.96 2.87
C CYS A 202 6.72 23.47 4.19
N GLU A 203 7.54 23.54 5.22
CA GLU A 203 7.26 24.25 6.47
C GLU A 203 8.28 25.37 6.63
N LYS A 204 7.81 26.63 6.64
CA LYS A 204 8.71 27.80 6.63
C LYS A 204 9.71 27.70 5.46
N GLN A 205 11.00 27.58 5.75
CA GLN A 205 12.07 27.51 4.75
C GLN A 205 12.54 26.07 4.47
N ARG A 206 12.02 25.06 5.19
CA ARG A 206 12.40 23.67 5.00
C ARG A 206 11.39 22.95 4.12
N CYS A 207 11.85 22.45 2.98
CA CYS A 207 11.04 21.64 2.08
C CYS A 207 11.53 20.20 2.06
N LEU A 208 10.58 19.26 2.14
CA LEU A 208 10.84 17.83 2.08
C LEU A 208 10.18 17.24 0.83
N ALA A 209 10.78 16.18 0.30
CA ALA A 209 10.20 15.34 -0.74
C ALA A 209 9.31 14.28 -0.08
N LEU A 210 8.02 14.27 -0.44
CA LEU A 210 7.10 13.24 -0.04
C LEU A 210 6.89 12.27 -1.22
N ALA A 211 6.83 10.99 -0.91
CA ALA A 211 6.52 9.95 -1.86
C ALA A 211 5.31 9.14 -1.38
N TYR A 212 4.26 9.11 -2.19
CA TYR A 212 3.17 8.14 -2.07
C TYR A 212 3.52 6.97 -2.98
N VAL A 213 4.08 5.92 -2.40
CA VAL A 213 4.60 4.79 -3.15
C VAL A 213 3.56 3.69 -3.20
N ASP A 214 3.20 3.30 -4.41
CA ASP A 214 2.20 2.27 -4.65
C ASP A 214 2.64 0.89 -4.14
N SER A 215 1.67 -0.02 -4.04
CA SER A 215 1.88 -1.39 -3.57
C SER A 215 2.91 -2.14 -4.43
N LEU A 216 3.87 -2.79 -3.76
CA LEU A 216 4.88 -3.64 -4.40
C LEU A 216 4.66 -5.13 -4.08
N THR A 217 3.40 -5.54 -3.91
CA THR A 217 3.01 -6.92 -3.60
C THR A 217 2.61 -7.67 -4.85
N ALA A 218 3.14 -8.89 -5.03
CA ALA A 218 2.82 -9.77 -6.16
C ALA A 218 1.65 -10.69 -5.79
N LEU A 219 0.44 -10.12 -5.66
CA LEU A 219 -0.80 -10.86 -5.48
C LEU A 219 -1.45 -11.14 -6.84
N GLY A 220 -2.15 -12.26 -6.94
CA GLY A 220 -2.89 -12.62 -8.15
C GLY A 220 -3.94 -13.67 -7.83
N ARG A 221 -4.98 -13.73 -8.68
CA ARG A 221 -6.03 -14.74 -8.60
C ARG A 221 -5.46 -16.16 -8.66
N ASP A 222 -6.25 -17.12 -8.27
CA ASP A 222 -5.88 -18.53 -8.38
C ASP A 222 -5.52 -18.87 -9.84
N GLY A 223 -4.40 -19.57 -10.02
CA GLY A 223 -3.86 -19.92 -11.33
C GLY A 223 -3.11 -18.79 -12.05
N PHE A 224 -3.12 -17.55 -11.55
CA PHE A 224 -2.31 -16.48 -12.13
C PHE A 224 -0.82 -16.69 -11.82
N ARG A 225 0.01 -16.64 -12.86
CA ARG A 225 1.45 -16.78 -12.76
C ARG A 225 2.15 -15.59 -13.38
N TYR A 226 2.92 -14.87 -12.58
CA TYR A 226 3.77 -13.78 -13.08
C TYR A 226 4.82 -14.31 -14.07
N SER A 227 5.33 -15.53 -13.83
CA SER A 227 6.35 -16.18 -14.65
C SER A 227 5.92 -16.47 -16.09
N ASP A 228 4.62 -16.48 -16.38
CA ASP A 228 4.09 -16.71 -17.74
C ASP A 228 4.23 -15.46 -18.64
N ASP A 229 4.53 -14.28 -18.06
CA ASP A 229 4.74 -13.03 -18.78
C ASP A 229 6.10 -12.41 -18.40
N PRO A 230 7.18 -12.71 -19.16
CA PRO A 230 8.50 -12.14 -18.90
C PRO A 230 8.55 -10.60 -18.96
N ALA A 231 7.70 -9.97 -19.77
CA ALA A 231 7.65 -8.51 -19.87
C ALA A 231 7.08 -7.90 -18.57
N ARG A 232 6.04 -8.51 -18.01
CA ARG A 232 5.47 -8.13 -16.70
C ARG A 232 6.49 -8.31 -15.58
N VAL A 233 7.23 -9.42 -15.58
CA VAL A 233 8.31 -9.65 -14.61
C VAL A 233 9.39 -8.58 -14.70
N ALA A 234 9.85 -8.25 -15.91
CA ALA A 234 10.83 -7.20 -16.13
C ALA A 234 10.32 -5.83 -15.67
N SER A 235 9.06 -5.51 -15.99
CA SER A 235 8.39 -4.28 -15.58
C SER A 235 8.30 -4.15 -14.07
N PHE A 236 7.93 -5.23 -13.36
CA PHE A 236 7.87 -5.21 -11.90
C PHE A 236 9.26 -5.05 -11.26
N ARG A 237 10.28 -5.71 -11.81
CA ARG A 237 11.67 -5.49 -11.37
C ARG A 237 12.13 -4.05 -11.59
N GLN A 238 11.74 -3.43 -12.71
CA GLN A 238 12.01 -2.02 -12.95
C GLN A 238 11.31 -1.11 -11.92
N SER A 239 10.11 -1.47 -11.48
CA SER A 239 9.37 -0.72 -10.46
C SER A 239 10.10 -0.70 -9.11
N PHE A 240 10.75 -1.79 -8.70
CA PHE A 240 11.61 -1.76 -7.51
C PHE A 240 12.77 -0.77 -7.66
N ALA A 241 13.41 -0.74 -8.82
CA ALA A 241 14.51 0.21 -9.09
C ALA A 241 13.99 1.65 -9.13
N THR A 242 12.85 1.90 -9.76
CA THR A 242 12.18 3.20 -9.78
C THR A 242 11.91 3.70 -8.37
N VAL A 243 11.25 2.88 -7.54
CA VAL A 243 10.91 3.24 -6.16
C VAL A 243 12.16 3.50 -5.32
N ALA A 244 13.20 2.68 -5.47
CA ALA A 244 14.46 2.87 -4.75
C ALA A 244 15.18 4.20 -5.08
N GLY A 245 14.91 4.76 -6.27
CA GLY A 245 15.49 6.01 -6.77
C GLY A 245 14.62 7.26 -6.55
N LEU A 246 13.41 7.14 -6.00
CA LEU A 246 12.54 8.28 -5.81
C LEU A 246 13.10 9.32 -4.85
N PRO A 247 12.84 10.63 -5.07
CA PRO A 247 13.03 11.64 -4.05
C PRO A 247 12.06 11.38 -2.89
N CYS A 248 12.56 10.98 -1.73
CA CYS A 248 11.75 10.43 -0.67
C CYS A 248 12.37 10.75 0.71
N ASP A 249 11.94 11.85 1.31
CA ASP A 249 12.24 12.17 2.70
C ASP A 249 11.18 11.60 3.63
N ILE A 250 9.91 11.53 3.15
CA ILE A 250 8.77 10.95 3.86
C ILE A 250 8.07 9.96 2.92
N LEU A 251 8.01 8.70 3.32
CA LEU A 251 7.29 7.63 2.62
C LEU A 251 5.88 7.49 3.17
N VAL A 252 4.88 7.45 2.29
CA VAL A 252 3.51 7.03 2.55
C VAL A 252 3.16 5.93 1.56
N THR A 253 2.36 4.96 1.98
CA THR A 253 1.88 3.84 1.14
C THR A 253 0.36 3.74 1.19
N PRO A 254 -0.32 3.17 0.17
CA PRO A 254 -1.77 2.99 0.13
C PRO A 254 -2.31 2.26 1.37
N HIS A 255 -1.60 1.23 1.83
CA HIS A 255 -1.78 0.62 3.15
C HIS A 255 -0.70 1.18 4.10
N PRO A 256 -1.06 2.02 5.08
CA PRO A 256 -0.08 2.70 5.94
C PRO A 256 0.81 1.73 6.74
N ASP A 257 0.31 0.53 7.04
CA ASP A 257 1.06 -0.51 7.74
C ASP A 257 2.26 -1.03 6.92
N ALA A 258 2.18 -1.00 5.58
CA ALA A 258 3.25 -1.46 4.70
C ALA A 258 4.55 -0.65 4.85
N SER A 259 4.46 0.60 5.33
CA SER A 259 5.59 1.49 5.61
C SER A 259 5.77 1.82 7.09
N GLY A 260 4.96 1.23 7.97
CA GLY A 260 4.94 1.58 9.39
C GLY A 260 4.53 3.05 9.65
N PHE A 261 3.71 3.61 8.74
CA PHE A 261 3.42 5.04 8.73
C PHE A 261 2.70 5.50 9.99
N MET A 262 1.67 4.76 10.46
CA MET A 262 0.91 5.13 11.66
C MET A 262 1.78 5.07 12.93
N GLN A 263 2.73 4.16 13.01
CA GLN A 263 3.68 4.08 14.11
C GLN A 263 4.62 5.30 14.12
N LYS A 264 5.05 5.76 12.94
CA LYS A 264 5.85 6.99 12.78
C LYS A 264 5.05 8.23 13.16
N ILE A 265 3.76 8.30 12.82
CA ILE A 265 2.83 9.36 13.25
C ILE A 265 2.70 9.37 14.77
N ALA A 266 2.48 8.22 15.40
CA ALA A 266 2.40 8.13 16.85
C ALA A 266 3.71 8.54 17.55
N ALA A 267 4.86 8.24 16.96
CA ALA A 267 6.15 8.69 17.44
C ALA A 267 6.31 10.22 17.31
N ARG A 268 5.98 10.79 16.16
CA ARG A 268 5.95 12.24 15.91
C ARG A 268 5.14 12.99 16.97
N ASP A 269 3.95 12.47 17.29
CA ASP A 269 3.02 13.12 18.24
C ASP A 269 3.56 13.06 19.66
N ARG A 270 4.17 11.93 20.06
CA ARG A 270 4.84 11.82 21.38
C ARG A 270 6.05 12.73 21.50
N GLU A 271 6.82 12.87 20.44
CA GLU A 271 8.07 13.65 20.43
C GLU A 271 7.85 15.13 20.09
N HIS A 272 6.63 15.52 19.70
CA HIS A 272 6.31 16.85 19.19
C HIS A 272 7.28 17.32 18.09
N SER A 273 7.69 16.39 17.22
CA SER A 273 8.73 16.59 16.20
C SER A 273 8.41 15.80 14.93
N SER A 274 8.65 16.38 13.76
CA SER A 274 8.54 15.67 12.49
C SER A 274 9.68 14.67 12.21
N ALA A 275 10.70 14.62 13.07
CA ALA A 275 11.87 13.76 12.89
C ALA A 275 11.55 12.28 12.66
N PRO A 276 10.59 11.64 13.39
CA PRO A 276 10.23 10.23 13.16
C PRO A 276 9.66 9.92 11.77
N LEU A 277 9.13 10.92 11.06
CA LEU A 277 8.61 10.74 9.71
C LEU A 277 9.71 10.80 8.64
N ILE A 278 10.86 11.44 8.96
CA ILE A 278 11.88 11.75 7.98
C ILE A 278 12.91 10.62 7.93
N ASP A 279 12.90 9.92 6.78
CA ASP A 279 13.85 8.84 6.50
C ASP A 279 14.16 8.83 5.00
N THR A 280 15.29 9.42 4.63
CA THR A 280 15.73 9.52 3.22
C THR A 280 16.07 8.17 2.57
N GLY A 281 16.11 7.10 3.37
CA GLY A 281 16.31 5.72 2.92
C GLY A 281 15.02 4.92 2.79
N ALA A 282 13.86 5.47 3.23
CA ALA A 282 12.61 4.70 3.37
C ALA A 282 12.12 4.06 2.07
N CYS A 283 12.11 4.79 0.96
CA CYS A 283 11.69 4.25 -0.35
C CYS A 283 12.63 3.13 -0.82
N ARG A 284 13.94 3.28 -0.63
CA ARG A 284 14.92 2.24 -0.95
C ARG A 284 14.72 1.00 -0.08
N ALA A 285 14.49 1.18 1.21
CA ALA A 285 14.23 0.08 2.14
C ALA A 285 12.92 -0.65 1.79
N TYR A 286 11.87 0.09 1.43
CA TYR A 286 10.59 -0.47 1.02
C TYR A 286 10.72 -1.36 -0.23
N ALA A 287 11.41 -0.86 -1.28
CA ALA A 287 11.68 -1.63 -2.48
C ALA A 287 12.56 -2.86 -2.20
N ALA A 288 13.64 -2.67 -1.42
CA ALA A 288 14.54 -3.77 -1.04
C ALA A 288 13.84 -4.87 -0.23
N ALA A 289 12.83 -4.53 0.58
CA ALA A 289 12.03 -5.51 1.31
C ALA A 289 11.00 -6.22 0.42
N ALA A 290 10.51 -5.58 -0.64
CA ALA A 290 9.51 -6.15 -1.54
C ALA A 290 10.12 -7.10 -2.59
N GLN A 291 11.27 -6.77 -3.14
CA GLN A 291 11.90 -7.51 -4.23
C GLN A 291 12.15 -9.00 -3.89
N PRO A 292 12.70 -9.40 -2.73
CA PRO A 292 12.89 -10.83 -2.42
C PRO A 292 11.57 -11.60 -2.33
N ARG A 293 10.47 -10.95 -1.89
CA ARG A 293 9.14 -11.57 -1.86
C ARG A 293 8.63 -11.87 -3.27
N PHE A 294 8.86 -10.97 -4.22
CA PHE A 294 8.54 -11.20 -5.63
C PHE A 294 9.37 -12.35 -6.22
N GLU A 295 10.69 -12.37 -5.99
CA GLU A 295 11.53 -13.46 -6.48
C GLU A 295 11.13 -14.81 -5.87
N ALA A 296 10.75 -14.84 -4.59
CA ALA A 296 10.23 -16.04 -3.94
C ALA A 296 8.88 -16.50 -4.53
N ARG A 297 8.01 -15.55 -4.96
CA ARG A 297 6.78 -15.85 -5.70
C ARG A 297 7.11 -16.53 -7.03
N LEU A 298 8.01 -15.94 -7.84
CA LEU A 298 8.44 -16.50 -9.12
C LEU A 298 9.06 -17.89 -8.97
N ALA A 299 9.82 -18.13 -7.89
CA ALA A 299 10.41 -19.45 -7.63
C ALA A 299 9.36 -20.53 -7.33
N LYS A 300 8.24 -20.16 -6.69
CA LYS A 300 7.12 -21.09 -6.42
C LYS A 300 6.26 -21.38 -7.65
N GLU A 301 6.37 -20.59 -8.69
CA GLU A 301 5.63 -20.75 -9.94
C GLU A 301 6.33 -21.66 -10.95
N ARG A 302 7.59 -22.05 -10.68
CA ARG A 302 8.37 -23.01 -11.49
C ARG A 302 8.03 -24.44 -11.11
#